data_252a07755fcd7fcfd6074d546d7869b8
#
_entry.id   252a07755fcd7fcfd6074d546d7869b8
#
_cell.length_a   1.000
_cell.length_b   1.000
_cell.length_c   1.000
_cell.angle_alpha   90.00
_cell.angle_beta   90.00
_cell.angle_gamma   90.00
#
_symmetry.space_group_name_H-M   'P 1'
#
loop_
_entity.id
_entity.type
_entity.pdbx_description
1 polymer ?
#
loop_
_entity_poly.entity_id
_entity_poly.type
_entity_poly.pdbx_seq_one_letter_code
_entity_poly.pdbx_strand_id
1 'polypeptide(L)'
;MSEALLLLQKYWKHETFRTPQEEIIQSVLDGNDTFALLPTGGGKSVCFQIPALLLNGICLVVSPLIALMKDQVQNLQSRNIKAIALTGGVSQDEVIDILDNCQFGNYKFLYLSPERLQHDWIVERLKQLPINLIAIDEAHCVSQWGHDFRPAYLKISALKEHYPSTPFLARTATADKRVQEDICTNLALVNPKVFTKSFTRENLAYHVIKTEDKLFKIQQILTKNPQSSIIYVRNRKSCVETSQQLNQLGFTSTIYHGGLPTKEKEKNMQSWLENKSQVMVATNAFGMGIDKPDVKTVIHIQLPENIENYYQEAGRAGRNGEKAF
;
A
#
# COMPACT_ATOMS: atom_id res chain seq x y z
N MET A 1 9.05 -14.86 -25.13
CA MET A 1 8.28 -14.09 -24.13
C MET A 1 8.69 -14.63 -22.78
N SER A 2 9.06 -13.77 -21.81
CA SER A 2 9.49 -14.25 -20.50
C SER A 2 8.30 -14.87 -19.73
N GLU A 3 8.57 -15.89 -18.90
CA GLU A 3 7.52 -16.50 -18.06
C GLU A 3 6.86 -15.45 -17.14
N ALA A 4 7.63 -14.48 -16.68
CA ALA A 4 7.12 -13.35 -15.90
C ALA A 4 6.07 -12.53 -16.68
N LEU A 5 6.31 -12.26 -17.96
CA LEU A 5 5.36 -11.53 -18.80
C LEU A 5 4.08 -12.33 -19.06
N LEU A 6 4.20 -13.64 -19.24
CA LEU A 6 3.03 -14.52 -19.38
C LEU A 6 2.13 -14.50 -18.12
N LEU A 7 2.75 -14.50 -16.94
CA LEU A 7 1.99 -14.36 -15.67
C LEU A 7 1.33 -12.99 -15.53
N LEU A 8 2.02 -11.90 -15.91
CA LEU A 8 1.46 -10.56 -15.92
C LEU A 8 0.19 -10.50 -16.79
N GLN A 9 0.27 -11.01 -18.01
CA GLN A 9 -0.85 -11.06 -18.95
C GLN A 9 -1.99 -11.95 -18.42
N LYS A 10 -1.66 -13.12 -17.88
CA LYS A 10 -2.65 -14.08 -17.38
C LYS A 10 -3.46 -13.52 -16.21
N TYR A 11 -2.78 -12.99 -15.19
CA TYR A 11 -3.41 -12.63 -13.91
C TYR A 11 -3.76 -11.15 -13.79
N TRP A 12 -2.97 -10.24 -14.37
CA TRP A 12 -3.19 -8.79 -14.26
C TRP A 12 -3.75 -8.15 -15.52
N LYS A 13 -3.79 -8.89 -16.66
CA LYS A 13 -4.30 -8.40 -17.95
C LYS A 13 -3.52 -7.19 -18.49
N HIS A 14 -2.23 -7.08 -18.13
CA HIS A 14 -1.33 -6.07 -18.65
C HIS A 14 -0.43 -6.70 -19.74
N GLU A 15 -0.24 -6.00 -20.84
CA GLU A 15 0.55 -6.46 -21.97
C GLU A 15 2.06 -6.34 -21.74
N THR A 16 2.48 -5.34 -20.95
CA THR A 16 3.89 -5.03 -20.70
C THR A 16 4.12 -4.61 -19.24
N PHE A 17 5.33 -4.80 -18.77
CA PHE A 17 5.78 -4.25 -17.51
C PHE A 17 5.99 -2.73 -17.62
N ARG A 18 5.78 -2.02 -16.51
CA ARG A 18 6.16 -0.62 -16.38
C ARG A 18 7.61 -0.56 -15.88
N THR A 19 8.46 0.23 -16.51
CA THR A 19 9.84 0.46 -16.01
C THR A 19 9.81 1.00 -14.58
N PRO A 20 10.61 0.46 -13.62
CA PRO A 20 11.57 -0.64 -13.73
C PRO A 20 11.06 -2.00 -13.18
N GLN A 21 9.78 -2.36 -13.37
CA GLN A 21 9.19 -3.58 -12.77
C GLN A 21 9.91 -4.85 -13.20
N GLU A 22 10.27 -4.95 -14.49
CA GLU A 22 10.91 -6.16 -15.04
C GLU A 22 12.31 -6.36 -14.43
N GLU A 23 13.08 -5.28 -14.31
CA GLU A 23 14.41 -5.30 -13.71
C GLU A 23 14.36 -5.67 -12.22
N ILE A 24 13.34 -5.18 -11.49
CA ILE A 24 13.12 -5.55 -10.09
C ILE A 24 12.76 -7.03 -9.96
N ILE A 25 11.85 -7.52 -10.81
CA ILE A 25 11.45 -8.93 -10.83
C ILE A 25 12.66 -9.82 -11.11
N GLN A 26 13.47 -9.47 -12.11
CA GLN A 26 14.68 -10.23 -12.46
C GLN A 26 15.68 -10.25 -11.31
N SER A 27 15.90 -9.09 -10.65
CA SER A 27 16.79 -8.99 -9.50
C SER A 27 16.39 -9.96 -8.38
N VAL A 28 15.09 -10.06 -8.09
CA VAL A 28 14.55 -10.99 -7.08
C VAL A 28 14.72 -12.46 -7.54
N LEU A 29 14.46 -12.77 -8.81
CA LEU A 29 14.62 -14.11 -9.36
C LEU A 29 16.08 -14.56 -9.37
N ASP A 30 17.02 -13.64 -9.53
CA ASP A 30 18.46 -13.87 -9.42
C ASP A 30 18.92 -14.06 -7.95
N GLY A 31 18.02 -14.00 -6.98
CA GLY A 31 18.31 -14.19 -5.56
C GLY A 31 18.92 -12.96 -4.87
N ASN A 32 18.88 -11.78 -5.50
CA ASN A 32 19.43 -10.57 -4.89
C ASN A 32 18.46 -9.92 -3.90
N ASP A 33 18.98 -9.42 -2.79
CA ASP A 33 18.24 -8.44 -2.00
C ASP A 33 18.00 -7.19 -2.83
N THR A 34 16.79 -6.66 -2.76
CA THR A 34 16.35 -5.60 -3.67
C THR A 34 15.65 -4.50 -2.90
N PHE A 35 16.01 -3.24 -3.18
CA PHE A 35 15.28 -2.08 -2.69
C PHE A 35 14.62 -1.34 -3.84
N ALA A 36 13.30 -1.12 -3.75
CA ALA A 36 12.50 -0.49 -4.79
C ALA A 36 11.79 0.77 -4.28
N LEU A 37 12.23 1.94 -4.75
CA LEU A 37 11.60 3.23 -4.52
C LEU A 37 10.74 3.59 -5.73
N LEU A 38 9.45 3.31 -5.64
CA LEU A 38 8.49 3.49 -6.72
C LEU A 38 7.33 4.39 -6.28
N PRO A 39 6.88 5.32 -7.14
CA PRO A 39 5.76 6.21 -6.81
C PRO A 39 4.47 5.44 -6.50
N THR A 40 3.53 6.12 -5.82
CA THR A 40 2.16 5.62 -5.64
C THR A 40 1.51 5.38 -7.01
N GLY A 41 0.77 4.26 -7.14
CA GLY A 41 0.21 3.85 -8.44
C GLY A 41 1.22 3.25 -9.42
N GLY A 42 2.50 3.11 -9.04
CA GLY A 42 3.56 2.51 -9.85
C GLY A 42 3.50 0.98 -10.01
N GLY A 43 2.45 0.32 -9.51
CA GLY A 43 2.31 -1.14 -9.60
C GLY A 43 3.31 -1.90 -8.72
N LYS A 44 3.65 -1.37 -7.55
CA LYS A 44 4.63 -1.95 -6.62
C LYS A 44 4.37 -3.41 -6.25
N SER A 45 3.10 -3.83 -6.19
CA SER A 45 2.75 -5.19 -5.79
C SER A 45 3.17 -6.24 -6.81
N VAL A 46 3.12 -5.93 -8.10
CA VAL A 46 3.54 -6.82 -9.20
C VAL A 46 5.01 -7.22 -9.02
N CYS A 47 5.86 -6.33 -8.50
CA CYS A 47 7.29 -6.56 -8.33
C CYS A 47 7.64 -7.72 -7.38
N PHE A 48 6.76 -8.08 -6.43
CA PHE A 48 6.95 -9.27 -5.60
C PHE A 48 5.98 -10.39 -5.96
N GLN A 49 4.79 -10.06 -6.48
CA GLN A 49 3.78 -11.06 -6.78
C GLN A 49 4.19 -11.96 -7.95
N ILE A 50 4.78 -11.39 -9.00
CA ILE A 50 5.26 -12.18 -10.15
C ILE A 50 6.40 -13.12 -9.78
N PRO A 51 7.52 -12.68 -9.16
CA PRO A 51 8.59 -13.61 -8.81
C PRO A 51 8.13 -14.65 -7.78
N ALA A 52 7.27 -14.31 -6.84
CA ALA A 52 6.70 -15.29 -5.91
C ALA A 52 5.91 -16.40 -6.59
N LEU A 53 5.23 -16.11 -7.71
CA LEU A 53 4.50 -17.11 -8.48
C LEU A 53 5.44 -18.03 -9.29
N LEU A 54 6.60 -17.52 -9.71
CA LEU A 54 7.62 -18.28 -10.43
C LEU A 54 8.47 -19.16 -9.51
N LEU A 55 8.74 -18.68 -8.30
CA LEU A 55 9.51 -19.41 -7.31
C LEU A 55 8.66 -20.49 -6.61
N ASN A 56 9.28 -21.60 -6.24
CA ASN A 56 8.63 -22.63 -5.42
C ASN A 56 8.57 -22.18 -3.96
N GLY A 57 7.40 -22.36 -3.32
CA GLY A 57 7.19 -21.98 -1.92
C GLY A 57 6.29 -20.76 -1.75
N ILE A 58 6.46 -20.04 -0.67
CA ILE A 58 5.57 -18.98 -0.17
C ILE A 58 6.32 -17.66 -0.11
N CYS A 59 5.70 -16.60 -0.59
CA CYS A 59 6.14 -15.24 -0.33
C CYS A 59 5.56 -14.75 1.00
N LEU A 60 6.44 -14.45 1.95
CA LEU A 60 6.09 -13.77 3.19
C LEU A 60 6.02 -12.26 2.93
N VAL A 61 4.85 -11.66 3.12
CA VAL A 61 4.65 -10.23 2.93
C VAL A 61 4.44 -9.55 4.27
N VAL A 62 5.38 -8.70 4.66
CA VAL A 62 5.26 -7.88 5.87
C VAL A 62 4.69 -6.52 5.49
N SER A 63 3.52 -6.18 6.06
CA SER A 63 2.81 -4.94 5.76
C SER A 63 2.23 -4.31 7.04
N PRO A 64 2.25 -2.96 7.17
CA PRO A 64 1.86 -2.29 8.41
C PRO A 64 0.34 -2.17 8.59
N LEU A 65 -0.46 -2.44 7.56
CA LEU A 65 -1.88 -2.12 7.52
C LEU A 65 -2.75 -3.34 7.24
N ILE A 66 -3.57 -3.68 8.22
CA ILE A 66 -4.51 -4.81 8.12
C ILE A 66 -5.48 -4.64 6.94
N ALA A 67 -6.00 -3.43 6.73
CA ALA A 67 -6.93 -3.17 5.61
C ALA A 67 -6.27 -3.43 4.25
N LEU A 68 -5.02 -2.97 4.06
CA LEU A 68 -4.25 -3.22 2.85
C LEU A 68 -3.96 -4.71 2.63
N MET A 69 -3.59 -5.42 3.70
CA MET A 69 -3.36 -6.87 3.63
C MET A 69 -4.62 -7.61 3.18
N LYS A 70 -5.78 -7.29 3.76
CA LYS A 70 -7.07 -7.88 3.38
C LYS A 70 -7.41 -7.62 1.92
N ASP A 71 -7.26 -6.37 1.47
CA ASP A 71 -7.51 -5.98 0.08
C ASP A 71 -6.58 -6.72 -0.89
N GLN A 72 -5.28 -6.80 -0.61
CA GLN A 72 -4.33 -7.54 -1.44
C GLN A 72 -4.64 -9.04 -1.47
N VAL A 73 -5.01 -9.64 -0.35
CA VAL A 73 -5.41 -11.04 -0.27
C VAL A 73 -6.68 -11.28 -1.12
N GLN A 74 -7.71 -10.47 -0.99
CA GLN A 74 -8.93 -10.56 -1.80
C GLN A 74 -8.63 -10.42 -3.29
N ASN A 75 -7.77 -9.47 -3.66
CA ASN A 75 -7.33 -9.26 -5.03
C ASN A 75 -6.55 -10.45 -5.61
N LEU A 76 -5.75 -11.16 -4.82
CA LEU A 76 -5.07 -12.39 -5.25
C LEU A 76 -6.06 -13.56 -5.36
N GLN A 77 -6.94 -13.72 -4.38
CA GLN A 77 -7.96 -14.77 -4.37
C GLN A 77 -8.94 -14.63 -5.55
N SER A 78 -9.34 -13.40 -5.93
CA SER A 78 -10.18 -13.16 -7.10
C SER A 78 -9.51 -13.57 -8.43
N ARG A 79 -8.18 -13.74 -8.42
CA ARG A 79 -7.38 -14.27 -9.53
C ARG A 79 -7.07 -15.77 -9.39
N ASN A 80 -7.73 -16.47 -8.46
CA ASN A 80 -7.46 -17.86 -8.11
C ASN A 80 -6.02 -18.12 -7.63
N ILE A 81 -5.40 -17.13 -6.98
CA ILE A 81 -4.10 -17.27 -6.33
C ILE A 81 -4.33 -17.41 -4.83
N LYS A 82 -3.88 -18.53 -4.25
CA LYS A 82 -4.03 -18.78 -2.81
C LYS A 82 -3.17 -17.81 -2.00
N ALA A 83 -3.83 -16.96 -1.25
CA ALA A 83 -3.24 -15.99 -0.35
C ALA A 83 -4.01 -15.94 0.96
N ILE A 84 -3.34 -15.66 2.08
CA ILE A 84 -3.93 -15.55 3.40
C ILE A 84 -3.25 -14.43 4.19
N ALA A 85 -3.97 -13.84 5.13
CA ALA A 85 -3.42 -12.80 6.01
C ALA A 85 -3.56 -13.19 7.48
N LEU A 86 -2.46 -13.12 8.20
CA LEU A 86 -2.40 -13.25 9.65
C LEU A 86 -2.63 -11.87 10.28
N THR A 87 -3.89 -11.51 10.45
CA THR A 87 -4.29 -10.20 11.00
C THR A 87 -4.38 -10.22 12.53
N GLY A 88 -4.51 -9.04 13.16
CA GLY A 88 -4.79 -8.93 14.59
C GLY A 88 -6.19 -9.43 14.95
N GLY A 89 -6.38 -9.84 16.22
CA GLY A 89 -7.68 -10.24 16.76
C GLY A 89 -8.07 -11.70 16.53
N VAL A 90 -7.20 -12.52 15.90
CA VAL A 90 -7.39 -13.99 15.79
C VAL A 90 -6.81 -14.70 17.01
N SER A 91 -7.43 -15.79 17.43
CA SER A 91 -6.96 -16.65 18.54
C SER A 91 -5.66 -17.37 18.18
N GLN A 92 -4.98 -17.94 19.18
CA GLN A 92 -3.77 -18.70 18.93
C GLN A 92 -4.01 -19.93 18.08
N ASP A 93 -5.13 -20.62 18.29
CA ASP A 93 -5.50 -21.82 17.51
C ASP A 93 -5.74 -21.44 16.03
N GLU A 94 -6.47 -20.36 15.76
CA GLU A 94 -6.64 -19.86 14.40
C GLU A 94 -5.32 -19.48 13.72
N VAL A 95 -4.35 -18.94 14.47
CA VAL A 95 -3.01 -18.65 13.94
C VAL A 95 -2.29 -19.93 13.56
N ILE A 96 -2.37 -20.97 14.41
CA ILE A 96 -1.80 -22.30 14.13
C ILE A 96 -2.43 -22.88 12.85
N ASP A 97 -3.74 -22.88 12.75
CA ASP A 97 -4.46 -23.36 11.57
C ASP A 97 -4.04 -22.62 10.29
N ILE A 98 -3.88 -21.31 10.36
CA ILE A 98 -3.41 -20.50 9.23
C ILE A 98 -1.99 -20.93 8.81
N LEU A 99 -1.07 -21.13 9.75
CA LEU A 99 0.31 -21.51 9.45
C LEU A 99 0.40 -22.94 8.92
N ASP A 100 -0.39 -23.86 9.48
CA ASP A 100 -0.48 -25.26 9.01
C ASP A 100 -1.09 -25.31 7.60
N ASN A 101 -2.11 -24.51 7.33
CA ASN A 101 -2.66 -24.35 5.99
C ASN A 101 -1.62 -23.79 5.00
N CYS A 102 -0.75 -22.87 5.43
CA CYS A 102 0.36 -22.40 4.60
C CYS A 102 1.34 -23.53 4.29
N GLN A 103 1.64 -24.38 5.26
CA GLN A 103 2.61 -25.49 5.10
C GLN A 103 2.09 -26.56 4.13
N PHE A 104 0.81 -26.93 4.19
CA PHE A 104 0.24 -28.09 3.47
C PHE A 104 -0.73 -27.71 2.35
N GLY A 105 -1.22 -26.47 2.33
CA GLY A 105 -2.33 -26.04 1.47
C GLY A 105 -1.94 -25.37 0.15
N ASN A 106 -0.65 -25.39 -0.25
CA ASN A 106 -0.16 -24.74 -1.47
C ASN A 106 -0.48 -23.23 -1.54
N TYR A 107 -0.38 -22.52 -0.42
CA TYR A 107 -0.47 -21.07 -0.42
C TYR A 107 0.75 -20.44 -1.08
N LYS A 108 0.53 -19.34 -1.83
CA LYS A 108 1.60 -18.57 -2.48
C LYS A 108 1.98 -17.31 -1.72
N PHE A 109 1.03 -16.78 -0.92
CA PHE A 109 1.26 -15.55 -0.16
C PHE A 109 0.74 -15.69 1.26
N LEU A 110 1.61 -15.36 2.23
CA LEU A 110 1.27 -15.16 3.62
C LEU A 110 1.55 -13.71 3.99
N TYR A 111 0.50 -12.95 4.29
CA TYR A 111 0.61 -11.57 4.77
C TYR A 111 0.58 -11.55 6.28
N LEU A 112 1.46 -10.77 6.90
CA LEU A 112 1.43 -10.51 8.34
C LEU A 112 1.86 -9.08 8.67
N SER A 113 1.42 -8.62 9.84
CA SER A 113 1.90 -7.35 10.37
C SER A 113 3.24 -7.54 11.09
N PRO A 114 4.12 -6.53 11.12
CA PRO A 114 5.42 -6.63 11.79
C PRO A 114 5.31 -6.92 13.29
N GLU A 115 4.21 -6.55 13.94
CA GLU A 115 3.94 -6.86 15.35
C GLU A 115 3.85 -8.36 15.62
N ARG A 116 3.44 -9.16 14.62
CA ARG A 116 3.40 -10.63 14.74
C ARG A 116 4.79 -11.23 14.89
N LEU A 117 5.83 -10.59 14.37
CA LEU A 117 7.22 -11.02 14.52
C LEU A 117 7.80 -10.77 15.91
N GLN A 118 7.07 -10.11 16.81
CA GLN A 118 7.44 -9.95 18.21
C GLN A 118 7.14 -11.21 19.05
N HIS A 119 6.37 -12.15 18.49
CA HIS A 119 6.01 -13.40 19.15
C HIS A 119 6.93 -14.53 18.69
N ASP A 120 7.86 -14.96 19.53
CA ASP A 120 8.87 -15.97 19.20
C ASP A 120 8.26 -17.27 18.67
N TRP A 121 7.13 -17.72 19.22
CA TRP A 121 6.47 -18.93 18.76
C TRP A 121 5.92 -18.81 17.30
N ILE A 122 5.54 -17.61 16.85
CA ILE A 122 5.17 -17.37 15.45
C ILE A 122 6.40 -17.46 14.56
N VAL A 123 7.51 -16.86 15.00
CA VAL A 123 8.78 -16.92 14.25
C VAL A 123 9.25 -18.38 14.12
N GLU A 124 9.18 -19.17 15.18
CA GLU A 124 9.50 -20.60 15.13
C GLU A 124 8.64 -21.40 14.16
N ARG A 125 7.35 -21.09 14.08
CA ARG A 125 6.45 -21.69 13.09
C ARG A 125 6.75 -21.22 11.67
N LEU A 126 7.09 -19.94 11.48
CA LEU A 126 7.49 -19.44 10.16
C LEU A 126 8.70 -20.18 9.63
N LYS A 127 9.70 -20.52 10.46
CA LYS A 127 10.90 -21.27 10.07
C LYS A 127 10.61 -22.64 9.42
N GLN A 128 9.43 -23.20 9.66
CA GLN A 128 8.99 -24.46 9.07
C GLN A 128 8.37 -24.29 7.67
N LEU A 129 8.10 -23.06 7.27
CA LEU A 129 7.49 -22.77 5.96
C LEU A 129 8.55 -22.64 4.86
N PRO A 130 8.26 -23.12 3.65
CA PRO A 130 9.15 -22.97 2.50
C PRO A 130 9.09 -21.53 1.95
N ILE A 131 9.66 -20.57 2.69
CA ILE A 131 9.65 -19.16 2.28
C ILE A 131 10.63 -18.95 1.13
N ASN A 132 10.13 -18.45 -0.01
CA ASN A 132 10.89 -18.22 -1.23
C ASN A 132 11.27 -16.75 -1.47
N LEU A 133 10.54 -15.83 -0.82
CA LEU A 133 10.72 -14.38 -0.92
C LEU A 133 10.16 -13.72 0.34
N ILE A 134 10.87 -12.71 0.85
CA ILE A 134 10.36 -11.84 1.91
C ILE A 134 10.16 -10.45 1.33
N ALA A 135 8.89 -10.07 1.16
CA ALA A 135 8.50 -8.76 0.66
C ALA A 135 8.13 -7.83 1.83
N ILE A 136 8.79 -6.68 1.91
CA ILE A 136 8.58 -5.69 2.97
C ILE A 136 7.90 -4.47 2.35
N ASP A 137 6.62 -4.30 2.67
CA ASP A 137 5.83 -3.17 2.21
C ASP A 137 6.00 -1.97 3.15
N GLU A 138 5.91 -0.76 2.58
CA GLU A 138 6.12 0.50 3.30
C GLU A 138 7.41 0.48 4.15
N ALA A 139 8.50 0.04 3.52
CA ALA A 139 9.79 -0.18 4.18
C ALA A 139 10.34 1.06 4.91
N HIS A 140 9.87 2.28 4.55
CA HIS A 140 10.22 3.50 5.27
C HIS A 140 9.84 3.46 6.76
N CYS A 141 8.90 2.57 7.15
CA CYS A 141 8.51 2.38 8.55
C CYS A 141 9.64 1.81 9.44
N VAL A 142 10.71 1.27 8.86
CA VAL A 142 11.87 0.78 9.63
C VAL A 142 12.80 1.92 10.08
N SER A 143 12.73 3.07 9.42
CA SER A 143 13.62 4.21 9.65
C SER A 143 13.01 5.20 10.64
N GLN A 144 13.79 5.62 11.63
CA GLN A 144 13.41 6.69 12.56
C GLN A 144 13.32 8.06 11.86
N TRP A 145 13.94 8.19 10.70
CA TRP A 145 13.89 9.40 9.86
C TRP A 145 12.72 9.36 8.88
N GLY A 146 12.04 8.20 8.77
CA GLY A 146 10.82 8.08 7.99
C GLY A 146 9.61 8.74 8.68
N HIS A 147 8.61 9.10 7.91
CA HIS A 147 7.43 9.82 8.41
C HIS A 147 6.44 8.93 9.21
N ASP A 148 6.62 7.60 9.23
CA ASP A 148 5.77 6.64 9.97
C ASP A 148 6.63 5.53 10.59
N PHE A 149 7.56 5.91 11.46
CA PHE A 149 8.44 4.94 12.14
C PHE A 149 7.66 3.97 13.01
N ARG A 150 7.94 2.67 12.83
CA ARG A 150 7.34 1.57 13.61
C ARG A 150 8.42 0.66 14.16
N PRO A 151 8.67 0.66 15.48
CA PRO A 151 9.72 -0.17 16.10
C PRO A 151 9.61 -1.66 15.75
N ALA A 152 8.40 -2.18 15.52
CA ALA A 152 8.18 -3.57 15.14
C ALA A 152 8.87 -3.97 13.83
N TYR A 153 9.10 -3.01 12.91
CA TYR A 153 9.82 -3.26 11.65
C TYR A 153 11.28 -3.68 11.86
N LEU A 154 11.91 -3.25 12.94
CA LEU A 154 13.28 -3.65 13.27
C LEU A 154 13.42 -5.16 13.49
N LYS A 155 12.33 -5.85 13.84
CA LYS A 155 12.33 -7.30 14.01
C LYS A 155 12.39 -8.08 12.69
N ILE A 156 12.12 -7.42 11.55
CA ILE A 156 12.16 -8.08 10.24
C ILE A 156 13.57 -8.55 9.90
N SER A 157 14.61 -7.80 10.31
CA SER A 157 16.01 -8.18 10.06
C SER A 157 16.38 -9.56 10.62
N ALA A 158 15.80 -9.96 11.76
CA ALA A 158 16.02 -11.27 12.34
C ALA A 158 15.60 -12.43 11.41
N LEU A 159 14.67 -12.21 10.50
CA LEU A 159 14.30 -13.20 9.49
C LEU A 159 15.48 -13.52 8.55
N LYS A 160 16.43 -12.60 8.35
CA LYS A 160 17.60 -12.84 7.50
C LYS A 160 18.51 -13.96 8.05
N GLU A 161 18.61 -14.06 9.36
CA GLU A 161 19.37 -15.14 10.03
C GLU A 161 18.71 -16.51 9.80
N HIS A 162 17.38 -16.53 9.71
CA HIS A 162 16.63 -17.77 9.52
C HIS A 162 16.49 -18.17 8.05
N TYR A 163 16.51 -17.20 7.14
CA TYR A 163 16.38 -17.39 5.69
C TYR A 163 17.55 -16.71 4.94
N PRO A 164 18.80 -17.16 5.15
CA PRO A 164 19.98 -16.47 4.61
C PRO A 164 20.04 -16.45 3.08
N SER A 165 19.46 -17.44 2.43
CA SER A 165 19.42 -17.56 0.97
C SER A 165 18.16 -16.99 0.32
N THR A 166 17.18 -16.56 1.11
CA THR A 166 15.92 -15.99 0.61
C THR A 166 16.12 -14.51 0.31
N PRO A 167 15.79 -14.05 -0.91
CA PRO A 167 15.88 -12.64 -1.24
C PRO A 167 14.86 -11.81 -0.45
N PHE A 168 15.28 -10.61 -0.05
CA PHE A 168 14.41 -9.59 0.54
C PHE A 168 14.10 -8.53 -0.52
N LEU A 169 12.83 -8.20 -0.68
CA LEU A 169 12.40 -7.07 -1.48
C LEU A 169 11.77 -6.00 -0.58
N ALA A 170 12.54 -4.97 -0.25
CA ALA A 170 12.04 -3.80 0.46
C ALA A 170 11.48 -2.77 -0.55
N ARG A 171 10.26 -2.31 -0.32
CA ARG A 171 9.61 -1.35 -1.22
C ARG A 171 8.94 -0.22 -0.45
N THR A 172 9.02 0.98 -1.00
CA THR A 172 8.31 2.16 -0.47
C THR A 172 7.99 3.16 -1.58
N ALA A 173 7.10 4.11 -1.29
CA ALA A 173 6.81 5.23 -2.18
C ALA A 173 7.56 6.51 -1.77
N THR A 174 8.10 6.58 -0.57
CA THR A 174 8.70 7.79 0.01
C THR A 174 9.95 7.41 0.79
N ALA A 175 11.10 7.86 0.33
CA ALA A 175 12.36 7.75 1.06
C ALA A 175 13.38 8.71 0.42
N ASP A 176 13.93 9.64 1.20
CA ASP A 176 15.12 10.38 0.83
C ASP A 176 16.36 9.47 0.93
N LYS A 177 17.54 9.99 0.56
CA LYS A 177 18.75 9.17 0.56
C LYS A 177 19.09 8.61 1.95
N ARG A 178 18.89 9.39 3.00
CA ARG A 178 19.15 8.96 4.39
C ARG A 178 18.22 7.83 4.80
N VAL A 179 16.94 7.96 4.49
CA VAL A 179 15.93 6.92 4.76
C VAL A 179 16.24 5.66 3.94
N GLN A 180 16.71 5.78 2.69
CA GLN A 180 17.11 4.62 1.87
C GLN A 180 18.26 3.83 2.48
N GLU A 181 19.33 4.54 2.93
CA GLU A 181 20.47 3.93 3.61
C GLU A 181 20.06 3.25 4.92
N ASP A 182 19.21 3.90 5.68
CA ASP A 182 18.68 3.41 6.94
C ASP A 182 17.80 2.16 6.74
N ILE A 183 16.97 2.11 5.69
CA ILE A 183 16.19 0.92 5.31
C ILE A 183 17.12 -0.25 5.01
N CYS A 184 18.11 -0.06 4.17
CA CYS A 184 19.04 -1.13 3.80
C CYS A 184 19.79 -1.67 5.03
N THR A 185 20.23 -0.80 5.92
CA THR A 185 20.95 -1.16 7.15
C THR A 185 20.05 -1.88 8.14
N ASN A 186 18.90 -1.30 8.48
CA ASN A 186 18.00 -1.82 9.51
C ASN A 186 17.30 -3.13 9.09
N LEU A 187 17.14 -3.38 7.80
CA LEU A 187 16.63 -4.64 7.27
C LEU A 187 17.73 -5.67 6.99
N ALA A 188 18.99 -5.35 7.28
CA ALA A 188 20.16 -6.20 7.03
C ALA A 188 20.23 -6.71 5.57
N LEU A 189 19.92 -5.84 4.59
CA LEU A 189 19.99 -6.21 3.18
C LEU A 189 21.46 -6.39 2.74
N VAL A 190 21.76 -7.47 2.04
CA VAL A 190 23.11 -7.82 1.61
C VAL A 190 23.34 -7.35 0.17
N ASN A 191 24.21 -6.37 -0.03
CA ASN A 191 24.53 -5.79 -1.35
C ASN A 191 23.29 -5.54 -2.23
N PRO A 192 22.26 -4.82 -1.73
CA PRO A 192 20.98 -4.74 -2.40
C PRO A 192 21.07 -4.06 -3.76
N LYS A 193 20.34 -4.59 -4.74
CA LYS A 193 20.09 -3.87 -5.99
C LYS A 193 19.04 -2.78 -5.72
N VAL A 194 19.39 -1.53 -6.05
CA VAL A 194 18.55 -0.36 -5.77
C VAL A 194 17.90 0.13 -7.06
N PHE A 195 16.58 0.16 -7.08
CA PHE A 195 15.80 0.69 -8.19
C PHE A 195 14.98 1.90 -7.75
N THR A 196 15.17 3.00 -8.45
CA THR A 196 14.44 4.24 -8.18
C THR A 196 13.74 4.72 -9.43
N LYS A 197 12.51 5.19 -9.26
CA LYS A 197 11.75 5.85 -10.32
C LYS A 197 11.42 7.27 -9.92
N SER A 198 11.45 8.18 -10.90
CA SER A 198 11.03 9.57 -10.71
C SER A 198 9.63 9.64 -10.11
N PHE A 199 9.45 10.57 -9.19
CA PHE A 199 8.16 10.87 -8.57
C PHE A 199 7.25 11.72 -9.46
N THR A 200 7.75 12.20 -10.59
CA THR A 200 6.99 13.00 -11.53
C THR A 200 5.85 12.17 -12.12
N ARG A 201 4.65 12.72 -12.06
CA ARG A 201 3.44 12.16 -12.63
C ARG A 201 2.95 13.11 -13.71
N GLU A 202 3.18 12.79 -14.98
CA GLU A 202 2.81 13.64 -16.14
C GLU A 202 1.31 13.88 -16.23
N ASN A 203 0.52 12.95 -15.73
CA ASN A 203 -0.94 13.04 -15.73
C ASN A 203 -1.52 13.74 -14.50
N LEU A 204 -0.70 14.20 -13.55
CA LEU A 204 -1.17 14.83 -12.32
C LEU A 204 -0.77 16.31 -12.28
N ALA A 205 -1.76 17.19 -12.31
CA ALA A 205 -1.55 18.63 -12.22
C ALA A 205 -1.73 19.13 -10.79
N TYR A 206 -0.74 19.84 -10.27
CA TYR A 206 -0.77 20.43 -8.93
C TYR A 206 -1.17 21.92 -9.03
N HIS A 207 -2.14 22.32 -8.22
CA HIS A 207 -2.62 23.69 -8.15
C HIS A 207 -2.62 24.20 -6.72
N VAL A 208 -2.06 25.37 -6.49
CA VAL A 208 -2.18 26.10 -5.22
C VAL A 208 -3.09 27.30 -5.45
N ILE A 209 -4.19 27.35 -4.72
CA ILE A 209 -5.20 28.38 -4.89
C ILE A 209 -5.36 29.14 -3.57
N LYS A 210 -5.06 30.44 -3.59
CA LYS A 210 -5.36 31.34 -2.48
C LYS A 210 -6.80 31.80 -2.59
N THR A 211 -7.62 31.55 -1.56
CA THR A 211 -9.02 31.93 -1.50
C THR A 211 -9.44 32.18 -0.06
N GLU A 212 -10.33 33.13 0.16
CA GLU A 212 -10.96 33.39 1.45
C GLU A 212 -12.12 32.41 1.68
N ASP A 213 -12.92 32.15 0.63
CA ASP A 213 -14.02 31.20 0.66
C ASP A 213 -13.59 29.85 0.06
N LYS A 214 -13.13 28.97 0.92
CA LYS A 214 -12.69 27.63 0.56
C LYS A 214 -13.86 26.75 0.11
N LEU A 215 -15.02 26.88 0.74
CA LEU A 215 -16.18 26.04 0.44
C LEU A 215 -16.72 26.35 -0.97
N PHE A 216 -16.88 27.61 -1.31
CA PHE A 216 -17.26 28.03 -2.65
C PHE A 216 -16.26 27.55 -3.70
N LYS A 217 -14.96 27.62 -3.40
CA LYS A 217 -13.93 27.14 -4.33
C LYS A 217 -13.99 25.63 -4.54
N ILE A 218 -14.21 24.86 -3.48
CA ILE A 218 -14.43 23.41 -3.56
C ILE A 218 -15.65 23.11 -4.40
N GLN A 219 -16.77 23.81 -4.19
CA GLN A 219 -17.98 23.66 -4.99
C GLN A 219 -17.70 23.85 -6.49
N GLN A 220 -16.98 24.92 -6.86
CA GLN A 220 -16.60 25.17 -8.27
C GLN A 220 -15.76 24.01 -8.85
N ILE A 221 -14.80 23.47 -8.06
CA ILE A 221 -13.93 22.38 -8.50
C ILE A 221 -14.75 21.09 -8.71
N LEU A 222 -15.58 20.72 -7.75
CA LEU A 222 -16.41 19.52 -7.81
C LEU A 222 -17.46 19.58 -8.91
N THR A 223 -18.06 20.74 -9.18
CA THR A 223 -19.00 20.95 -10.28
C THR A 223 -18.33 20.74 -11.63
N LYS A 224 -17.09 21.22 -11.80
CA LYS A 224 -16.31 21.02 -13.03
C LYS A 224 -15.78 19.59 -13.19
N ASN A 225 -15.57 18.89 -12.08
CA ASN A 225 -15.03 17.53 -12.04
C ASN A 225 -15.98 16.65 -11.21
N PRO A 226 -17.09 16.17 -11.81
CA PRO A 226 -18.11 15.39 -11.09
C PRO A 226 -17.69 13.96 -10.77
N GLN A 227 -16.48 13.55 -11.13
CA GLN A 227 -15.94 12.22 -10.84
C GLN A 227 -15.53 12.10 -9.36
N SER A 228 -15.14 10.89 -8.97
CA SER A 228 -14.70 10.59 -7.61
C SER A 228 -13.59 11.53 -7.12
N SER A 229 -13.77 12.06 -5.93
CA SER A 229 -12.84 13.05 -5.33
C SER A 229 -12.54 12.71 -3.86
N ILE A 230 -11.38 13.18 -3.39
CA ILE A 230 -10.98 13.12 -1.98
C ILE A 230 -10.71 14.53 -1.48
N ILE A 231 -11.22 14.85 -0.28
CA ILE A 231 -10.92 16.11 0.39
C ILE A 231 -10.26 15.81 1.73
N TYR A 232 -9.01 16.22 1.87
CA TYR A 232 -8.25 16.06 3.10
C TYR A 232 -8.42 17.26 4.05
N VAL A 233 -8.71 16.94 5.31
CA VAL A 233 -8.84 17.88 6.41
C VAL A 233 -8.01 17.44 7.63
N ARG A 234 -7.61 18.36 8.50
CA ARG A 234 -6.71 18.07 9.61
C ARG A 234 -7.32 17.30 10.77
N ASN A 235 -8.61 17.46 11.03
CA ASN A 235 -9.22 16.91 12.23
C ASN A 235 -10.60 16.30 11.98
N ARG A 236 -11.06 15.50 12.94
CA ARG A 236 -12.34 14.76 12.86
C ARG A 236 -13.55 15.70 12.77
N LYS A 237 -13.54 16.81 13.49
CA LYS A 237 -14.63 17.79 13.49
C LYS A 237 -14.80 18.42 12.12
N SER A 238 -13.70 18.93 11.53
CA SER A 238 -13.72 19.47 10.15
C SER A 238 -14.13 18.43 9.12
N CYS A 239 -13.81 17.14 9.33
CA CYS A 239 -14.23 16.07 8.44
C CYS A 239 -15.77 15.98 8.39
N VAL A 240 -16.44 15.95 9.53
CA VAL A 240 -17.90 15.92 9.64
C VAL A 240 -18.54 17.19 9.08
N GLU A 241 -18.06 18.36 9.52
CA GLU A 241 -18.60 19.67 9.11
C GLU A 241 -18.51 19.87 7.59
N THR A 242 -17.34 19.58 6.99
CA THR A 242 -17.16 19.72 5.53
C THR A 242 -18.09 18.78 4.77
N SER A 243 -18.24 17.52 5.20
CA SER A 243 -19.16 16.58 4.56
C SER A 243 -20.61 17.05 4.66
N GLN A 244 -21.05 17.55 5.81
CA GLN A 244 -22.40 18.10 5.97
C GLN A 244 -22.65 19.29 5.04
N GLN A 245 -21.70 20.22 4.92
CA GLN A 245 -21.80 21.38 4.04
C GLN A 245 -21.87 20.94 2.57
N LEU A 246 -21.06 19.96 2.15
CA LEU A 246 -21.11 19.44 0.78
C LEU A 246 -22.44 18.78 0.47
N ASN A 247 -22.99 17.98 1.39
CA ASN A 247 -24.31 17.35 1.23
C ASN A 247 -25.43 18.41 1.12
N GLN A 248 -25.37 19.51 1.87
CA GLN A 248 -26.31 20.64 1.76
C GLN A 248 -26.21 21.36 0.39
N LEU A 249 -25.02 21.36 -0.22
CA LEU A 249 -24.79 21.89 -1.57
C LEU A 249 -25.14 20.90 -2.69
N GLY A 250 -25.67 19.71 -2.36
CA GLY A 250 -26.12 18.71 -3.32
C GLY A 250 -25.05 17.72 -3.79
N PHE A 251 -23.84 17.73 -3.20
CA PHE A 251 -22.82 16.71 -3.47
C PHE A 251 -23.01 15.51 -2.53
N THR A 252 -22.95 14.31 -3.09
CA THR A 252 -22.97 13.11 -2.26
C THR A 252 -21.60 12.91 -1.62
N SER A 253 -21.49 13.10 -0.29
CA SER A 253 -20.24 12.93 0.42
C SER A 253 -20.35 11.97 1.61
N THR A 254 -19.23 11.31 1.90
CA THR A 254 -19.04 10.45 3.07
C THR A 254 -17.74 10.80 3.80
N ILE A 255 -17.57 10.28 5.00
CA ILE A 255 -16.44 10.64 5.88
C ILE A 255 -15.56 9.44 6.22
N TYR A 256 -14.26 9.73 6.44
CA TYR A 256 -13.32 8.74 6.96
C TYR A 256 -12.30 9.38 7.92
N HIS A 257 -12.28 8.93 9.17
CA HIS A 257 -11.28 9.33 10.16
C HIS A 257 -11.03 8.26 11.23
N GLY A 258 -9.92 8.35 11.93
CA GLY A 258 -9.48 7.35 12.90
C GLY A 258 -10.48 7.04 14.02
N GLY A 259 -11.34 8.01 14.38
CA GLY A 259 -12.34 7.86 15.45
C GLY A 259 -13.65 7.17 15.07
N LEU A 260 -13.86 6.82 13.79
CA LEU A 260 -15.03 6.05 13.38
C LEU A 260 -14.93 4.58 13.82
N PRO A 261 -16.05 3.94 14.19
CA PRO A 261 -16.11 2.48 14.35
C PRO A 261 -15.72 1.74 13.07
N THR A 262 -15.13 0.56 13.19
CA THR A 262 -14.65 -0.22 12.04
C THR A 262 -15.75 -0.49 11.00
N LYS A 263 -16.95 -0.87 11.43
CA LYS A 263 -18.10 -1.11 10.55
C LYS A 263 -18.50 0.14 9.76
N GLU A 264 -18.42 1.31 10.38
CA GLU A 264 -18.76 2.58 9.73
C GLU A 264 -17.67 2.99 8.73
N LYS A 265 -16.40 2.80 9.06
CA LYS A 265 -15.28 2.98 8.13
C LYS A 265 -15.46 2.12 6.88
N GLU A 266 -15.77 0.84 7.06
CA GLU A 266 -15.98 -0.11 5.95
C GLU A 266 -17.17 0.30 5.08
N LYS A 267 -18.31 0.64 5.70
CA LYS A 267 -19.51 1.12 5.00
C LYS A 267 -19.25 2.38 4.18
N ASN A 268 -18.60 3.38 4.78
CA ASN A 268 -18.29 4.66 4.13
C ASN A 268 -17.30 4.46 2.98
N MET A 269 -16.27 3.64 3.19
CA MET A 269 -15.32 3.28 2.15
C MET A 269 -16.01 2.59 0.98
N GLN A 270 -16.85 1.58 1.25
CA GLN A 270 -17.56 0.85 0.22
C GLN A 270 -18.50 1.76 -0.59
N SER A 271 -19.23 2.67 0.08
CA SER A 271 -20.08 3.65 -0.58
C SER A 271 -19.31 4.52 -1.59
N TRP A 272 -18.11 4.93 -1.22
CA TRP A 272 -17.25 5.75 -2.09
C TRP A 272 -16.59 4.91 -3.19
N LEU A 273 -16.14 3.69 -2.90
CA LEU A 273 -15.58 2.78 -3.90
C LEU A 273 -16.59 2.44 -5.00
N GLU A 274 -17.86 2.26 -4.64
CA GLU A 274 -18.97 1.96 -5.55
C GLU A 274 -19.56 3.22 -6.24
N ASN A 275 -18.95 4.40 -6.06
CA ASN A 275 -19.44 5.67 -6.60
C ASN A 275 -20.85 6.09 -6.13
N LYS A 276 -21.35 5.51 -5.02
CA LYS A 276 -22.56 5.96 -4.34
C LYS A 276 -22.36 7.31 -3.65
N SER A 277 -21.14 7.57 -3.22
CA SER A 277 -20.67 8.86 -2.74
C SER A 277 -19.60 9.40 -3.69
N GLN A 278 -19.79 10.60 -4.20
CA GLN A 278 -18.84 11.28 -5.09
C GLN A 278 -17.56 11.68 -4.33
N VAL A 279 -17.74 12.18 -3.10
CA VAL A 279 -16.66 12.80 -2.34
C VAL A 279 -16.38 12.02 -1.07
N MET A 280 -15.12 11.65 -0.86
CA MET A 280 -14.60 11.20 0.43
C MET A 280 -13.98 12.38 1.16
N VAL A 281 -14.56 12.79 2.28
CA VAL A 281 -13.92 13.78 3.18
C VAL A 281 -13.17 13.03 4.27
N ALA A 282 -11.87 13.26 4.40
CA ALA A 282 -11.04 12.41 5.24
C ALA A 282 -9.93 13.16 5.99
N THR A 283 -9.48 12.58 7.09
CA THR A 283 -8.19 12.91 7.70
C THR A 283 -7.09 12.02 7.11
N ASN A 284 -5.83 12.24 7.49
CA ASN A 284 -4.68 11.40 7.13
C ASN A 284 -4.87 9.89 7.47
N ALA A 285 -5.83 9.55 8.36
CA ALA A 285 -6.24 8.17 8.62
C ALA A 285 -6.82 7.46 7.37
N PHE A 286 -7.31 8.22 6.38
CA PHE A 286 -7.66 7.74 5.05
C PHE A 286 -6.41 7.75 4.20
N GLY A 287 -5.54 6.82 4.51
CA GLY A 287 -4.19 6.85 4.02
C GLY A 287 -3.81 5.63 3.19
N MET A 288 -2.75 4.94 3.61
CA MET A 288 -2.14 3.83 2.88
C MET A 288 -3.17 2.74 2.50
N GLY A 289 -2.96 2.10 1.37
CA GLY A 289 -3.71 0.91 0.96
C GLY A 289 -4.99 1.13 0.15
N ILE A 290 -5.43 2.35 -0.05
CA ILE A 290 -6.64 2.60 -0.84
C ILE A 290 -6.27 2.69 -2.33
N ASP A 291 -6.83 1.79 -3.12
CA ASP A 291 -6.63 1.73 -4.57
C ASP A 291 -7.96 1.89 -5.31
N LYS A 292 -8.29 3.14 -5.65
CA LYS A 292 -9.42 3.50 -6.50
C LYS A 292 -8.87 4.22 -7.73
N PRO A 293 -8.98 3.63 -8.93
CA PRO A 293 -8.29 4.14 -10.12
C PRO A 293 -8.91 5.44 -10.68
N ASP A 294 -10.20 5.66 -10.47
CA ASP A 294 -11.01 6.75 -11.04
C ASP A 294 -11.08 8.02 -10.18
N VAL A 295 -10.20 8.18 -9.20
CA VAL A 295 -10.10 9.43 -8.44
C VAL A 295 -9.57 10.53 -9.34
N LYS A 296 -10.39 11.55 -9.58
CA LYS A 296 -10.05 12.67 -10.47
C LYS A 296 -9.40 13.83 -9.75
N THR A 297 -9.83 14.09 -8.52
CA THR A 297 -9.41 15.28 -7.78
C THR A 297 -9.08 14.95 -6.34
N VAL A 298 -7.94 15.45 -5.87
CA VAL A 298 -7.56 15.46 -4.46
C VAL A 298 -7.40 16.90 -3.99
N ILE A 299 -8.14 17.29 -2.96
CA ILE A 299 -8.14 18.65 -2.41
C ILE A 299 -7.62 18.63 -0.98
N HIS A 300 -6.65 19.47 -0.68
CA HIS A 300 -6.19 19.73 0.67
C HIS A 300 -6.73 21.09 1.13
N ILE A 301 -7.64 21.10 2.13
CA ILE A 301 -8.17 22.35 2.70
C ILE A 301 -7.11 23.06 3.54
N GLN A 302 -6.25 22.30 4.20
CA GLN A 302 -5.07 22.76 4.93
C GLN A 302 -3.84 22.03 4.42
N LEU A 303 -2.67 22.62 4.58
CA LEU A 303 -1.40 21.98 4.23
C LEU A 303 -1.21 20.69 5.04
N PRO A 304 -0.78 19.60 4.42
CA PRO A 304 -0.34 18.40 5.12
C PRO A 304 0.82 18.66 6.08
N GLU A 305 1.08 17.71 6.97
CA GLU A 305 2.13 17.84 8.00
C GLU A 305 3.54 17.90 7.38
N ASN A 306 3.75 17.15 6.30
CA ASN A 306 5.01 17.08 5.57
C ASN A 306 4.77 16.84 4.08
N ILE A 307 5.83 16.91 3.29
CA ILE A 307 5.76 16.74 1.83
C ILE A 307 5.49 15.29 1.42
N GLU A 308 5.92 14.33 2.21
CA GLU A 308 5.71 12.90 1.99
C GLU A 308 4.22 12.56 2.09
N ASN A 309 3.54 13.06 3.14
CA ASN A 309 2.10 12.92 3.29
C ASN A 309 1.36 13.58 2.11
N TYR A 310 1.75 14.81 1.75
CA TYR A 310 1.18 15.49 0.59
C TYR A 310 1.31 14.63 -0.68
N TYR A 311 2.50 14.09 -0.92
CA TYR A 311 2.77 13.26 -2.10
C TYR A 311 1.94 11.96 -2.10
N GLN A 312 1.84 11.28 -0.97
CA GLN A 312 1.05 10.06 -0.82
C GLN A 312 -0.45 10.32 -1.01
N GLU A 313 -0.96 11.42 -0.46
CA GLU A 313 -2.37 11.82 -0.53
C GLU A 313 -2.73 12.30 -1.95
N ALA A 314 -1.97 13.21 -2.52
CA ALA A 314 -2.15 13.69 -3.89
C ALA A 314 -2.00 12.57 -4.94
N GLY A 315 -1.06 11.64 -4.70
CA GLY A 315 -0.79 10.49 -5.57
C GLY A 315 -1.93 9.47 -5.69
N ARG A 316 -3.05 9.68 -4.97
CA ARG A 316 -4.28 8.87 -5.14
C ARG A 316 -5.03 9.23 -6.40
N ALA A 317 -4.90 10.46 -6.89
CA ALA A 317 -5.53 10.89 -8.13
C ALA A 317 -4.84 10.30 -9.37
N GLY A 318 -5.62 10.06 -10.43
CA GLY A 318 -5.13 9.69 -11.76
C GLY A 318 -4.38 8.35 -11.83
N ARG A 319 -4.75 7.36 -11.03
CA ARG A 319 -4.11 6.03 -11.07
C ARG A 319 -4.45 5.23 -12.32
N ASN A 320 -5.55 5.57 -12.99
CA ASN A 320 -5.95 5.05 -14.30
C ASN A 320 -5.12 5.62 -15.47
N GLY A 321 -4.21 6.56 -15.20
CA GLY A 321 -3.40 7.23 -16.22
C GLY A 321 -4.05 8.46 -16.85
N GLU A 322 -5.31 8.74 -16.56
CA GLU A 322 -5.98 9.94 -17.04
C GLU A 322 -5.51 11.19 -16.30
N LYS A 323 -5.66 12.36 -16.93
CA LYS A 323 -5.36 13.65 -16.32
C LYS A 323 -6.17 13.85 -15.03
N ALA A 324 -5.49 14.20 -13.94
CA ALA A 324 -6.07 14.38 -12.61
C ALA A 324 -5.45 15.59 -11.90
N PHE A 325 -6.05 16.01 -10.79
CA PHE A 325 -5.71 17.25 -10.10
C PHE A 325 -5.57 17.06 -8.59
#